data_5663dedaab00fbc9851a6ebeec3f6433
#
_entry.id   5663dedaab00fbc9851a6ebeec3f6433
#
_cell.length_a   1.000
_cell.length_b   1.000
_cell.length_c   1.000
_cell.angle_alpha   90.00
_cell.angle_beta   90.00
_cell.angle_gamma   90.00
#
_symmetry.space_group_name_H-M   'P 1'
#
loop_
_entity.id
_entity.type
_entity.pdbx_description
1 polymer ?
#
loop_
_entity_poly.entity_id
_entity_poly.type
_entity_poly.pdbx_seq_one_letter_code
_entity_poly.pdbx_strand_id
1 'polypeptide(L)'
;MLSFLISCGASPPVTEDLTSSVESTTDPINELFSQAVLLSGNEAFVLKIEAIEKLIENGSLERAQYEIERISVADSFEHKAVLKYLLFNAHIAKVNGQNEAAIQWLDDPLATEIDAASELGRDFLLAKGRTYITLNQPESAILTLAEVTEYWSMDTEITLYEDLWGALQNVNDQQLSVIAEDSTSYELRGWIELARAFNSEETSIKKQLDAIDQWRRTWVRHSAVARLPQPLKDLQSVWQTRPTDIALILPVLQPAGNAIYEGFLSAYYQELLVSQEVPKVSIYDSSNVLSIMELYNQAASGGADLIIGPLKKSFVNELLEKGELPVDTLALNYADSPRSNNNLFQFGLAPQDEIIEVANLAWENGHRTASILMPESGDYQELQEFFEQTWTQKGGRIASKVNFQEGANYADIVKNLVAIDGSELRSEKLLSLLPRRNMEFVPRRRNDIDFIFLVADPDAGRQIKPTLAFYFAENIPVYSIPSIYEGTYNPPDNKDLDGITFVDSPWMLRPGDVQNRPAEDNLRQASGPLQRLRAMGVDSFRLHPRLQQFSSGNITSLRGATGKISINENQVFHRQLEAARFVDGIATLIEK
;
A
#
# COMPACT_ATOMS: atom_id res chain seq x y z
N MET A 1 -23.49 11.25 -60.51
CA MET A 1 -24.31 10.94 -61.68
C MET A 1 -25.53 10.23 -61.14
N LEU A 2 -26.63 10.96 -61.18
CA LEU A 2 -27.87 10.79 -62.00
C LEU A 2 -28.67 9.56 -61.56
N SER A 3 -29.95 9.55 -61.39
CA SER A 3 -31.07 10.53 -61.49
C SER A 3 -32.31 9.85 -60.93
N PHE A 4 -33.14 10.65 -60.27
CA PHE A 4 -34.60 10.74 -60.30
C PHE A 4 -35.41 9.67 -61.06
N LEU A 5 -36.50 9.19 -60.44
CA LEU A 5 -37.84 9.47 -61.04
C LEU A 5 -38.95 9.24 -59.96
N ILE A 6 -39.79 10.24 -59.90
CA ILE A 6 -41.05 10.42 -59.21
C ILE A 6 -42.18 9.67 -59.97
N SER A 7 -43.09 9.04 -59.23
CA SER A 7 -44.43 8.80 -59.74
C SER A 7 -45.49 8.99 -58.67
N CYS A 8 -46.31 9.99 -58.81
CA CYS A 8 -47.55 10.23 -58.09
C CYS A 8 -48.67 9.32 -58.62
N GLY A 9 -49.44 8.72 -57.69
CA GLY A 9 -50.71 8.10 -57.98
C GLY A 9 -51.65 8.34 -56.79
N ALA A 10 -52.60 9.25 -56.98
CA ALA A 10 -53.68 9.50 -56.02
C ALA A 10 -54.82 8.51 -56.23
N SER A 11 -55.42 8.03 -55.15
CA SER A 11 -56.73 7.39 -55.09
C SER A 11 -57.43 7.60 -53.74
N PRO A 12 -58.73 7.57 -53.62
CA PRO A 12 -59.53 8.40 -52.74
C PRO A 12 -59.71 7.86 -51.30
N PRO A 13 -60.34 8.65 -50.39
CA PRO A 13 -60.39 8.35 -48.97
C PRO A 13 -61.45 7.31 -48.66
N VAL A 14 -61.01 6.26 -47.94
CA VAL A 14 -61.88 5.37 -47.21
C VAL A 14 -61.94 5.88 -45.76
N THR A 15 -63.12 6.27 -45.35
CA THR A 15 -63.50 6.56 -43.99
C THR A 15 -63.59 5.21 -43.27
N GLU A 16 -62.59 4.86 -42.46
CA GLU A 16 -62.69 3.86 -41.44
C GLU A 16 -62.72 4.51 -40.04
N ASP A 17 -63.73 4.12 -39.29
CA ASP A 17 -63.96 4.48 -37.90
C ASP A 17 -62.72 4.12 -37.06
N LEU A 18 -61.98 5.12 -36.59
CA LEU A 18 -60.93 5.01 -35.58
C LEU A 18 -61.56 5.11 -34.18
N THR A 19 -62.20 4.05 -33.73
CA THR A 19 -62.28 3.72 -32.31
C THR A 19 -61.17 2.72 -31.99
N SER A 20 -59.90 3.16 -32.09
CA SER A 20 -58.83 2.45 -31.39
C SER A 20 -58.85 2.93 -29.95
N SER A 21 -59.27 2.06 -29.06
CA SER A 21 -59.00 2.14 -27.65
C SER A 21 -57.48 2.34 -27.47
N VAL A 22 -57.08 3.57 -27.18
CA VAL A 22 -55.78 3.83 -26.58
C VAL A 22 -55.86 3.20 -25.18
N GLU A 23 -55.44 1.94 -25.06
CA GLU A 23 -54.95 1.43 -23.78
C GLU A 23 -53.79 2.32 -23.40
N SER A 24 -54.05 3.32 -22.57
CA SER A 24 -53.00 4.04 -21.86
C SER A 24 -52.37 3.00 -20.91
N THR A 25 -51.32 2.37 -21.36
CA THR A 25 -50.40 1.65 -20.43
C THR A 25 -49.82 2.73 -19.53
N THR A 26 -50.56 3.06 -18.48
CA THR A 26 -50.03 3.87 -17.38
C THR A 26 -48.79 3.18 -16.90
N ASP A 27 -47.65 3.86 -16.98
CA ASP A 27 -46.37 3.39 -16.43
C ASP A 27 -46.64 2.96 -14.99
N PRO A 28 -46.38 1.65 -14.61
CA PRO A 28 -46.67 1.11 -13.27
C PRO A 28 -46.08 1.95 -12.14
N ILE A 29 -44.98 2.66 -12.41
CA ILE A 29 -44.31 3.53 -11.44
C ILE A 29 -45.15 4.81 -11.21
N ASN A 30 -45.69 5.40 -12.28
CA ASN A 30 -46.55 6.57 -12.17
C ASN A 30 -47.88 6.23 -11.48
N GLU A 31 -48.36 5.02 -11.62
CA GLU A 31 -49.54 4.54 -10.92
C GLU A 31 -49.32 4.48 -9.41
N LEU A 32 -48.17 3.92 -8.93
CA LEU A 32 -47.81 3.88 -7.53
C LEU A 32 -47.72 5.29 -6.91
N PHE A 33 -47.07 6.25 -7.58
CA PHE A 33 -47.03 7.62 -7.09
C PHE A 33 -48.43 8.27 -7.05
N SER A 34 -49.28 8.01 -8.03
CA SER A 34 -50.64 8.52 -8.06
C SER A 34 -51.50 7.97 -6.93
N GLN A 35 -51.35 6.68 -6.62
CA GLN A 35 -52.02 6.04 -5.47
C GLN A 35 -51.49 6.61 -4.15
N ALA A 36 -50.16 6.84 -4.03
CA ALA A 36 -49.55 7.41 -2.83
C ALA A 36 -50.03 8.84 -2.53
N VAL A 37 -50.41 9.64 -3.55
CA VAL A 37 -50.97 10.99 -3.35
C VAL A 37 -52.36 10.96 -2.73
N LEU A 38 -53.11 9.85 -2.90
CA LEU A 38 -54.45 9.68 -2.32
C LEU A 38 -54.41 9.22 -0.86
N LEU A 39 -53.25 8.83 -0.37
CA LEU A 39 -53.02 8.29 0.97
C LEU A 39 -52.24 9.30 1.85
N SER A 40 -52.12 9.00 3.13
CA SER A 40 -51.33 9.83 4.07
C SER A 40 -50.56 8.94 5.06
N GLY A 41 -49.53 9.52 5.69
CA GLY A 41 -48.74 8.83 6.72
C GLY A 41 -47.99 7.61 6.16
N ASN A 42 -48.00 6.52 6.91
CA ASN A 42 -47.23 5.33 6.62
C ASN A 42 -47.60 4.66 5.28
N GLU A 43 -48.91 4.57 4.95
CA GLU A 43 -49.34 3.94 3.69
C GLU A 43 -48.83 4.67 2.45
N ALA A 44 -48.87 6.00 2.48
CA ALA A 44 -48.29 6.83 1.42
C ALA A 44 -46.78 6.67 1.32
N PHE A 45 -46.10 6.55 2.46
CA PHE A 45 -44.65 6.37 2.52
C PHE A 45 -44.23 5.03 1.88
N VAL A 46 -44.88 3.92 2.26
CA VAL A 46 -44.56 2.57 1.73
C VAL A 46 -44.68 2.55 0.21
N LEU A 47 -45.80 3.08 -0.36
CA LEU A 47 -45.99 3.11 -1.81
C LEU A 47 -44.94 3.97 -2.55
N LYS A 48 -44.54 5.10 -1.95
CA LYS A 48 -43.47 5.94 -2.53
C LYS A 48 -42.15 5.20 -2.55
N ILE A 49 -41.79 4.47 -1.48
CA ILE A 49 -40.55 3.69 -1.41
C ILE A 49 -40.59 2.55 -2.44
N GLU A 50 -41.73 1.88 -2.64
CA GLU A 50 -41.89 0.86 -3.68
C GLU A 50 -41.72 1.44 -5.10
N ALA A 51 -42.26 2.64 -5.36
CA ALA A 51 -42.07 3.32 -6.64
C ALA A 51 -40.61 3.71 -6.87
N ILE A 52 -39.89 4.18 -5.83
CA ILE A 52 -38.48 4.52 -5.89
C ILE A 52 -37.61 3.28 -6.12
N GLU A 53 -37.92 2.16 -5.49
CA GLU A 53 -37.27 0.87 -5.74
C GLU A 53 -37.29 0.53 -7.23
N LYS A 54 -38.47 0.59 -7.86
CA LYS A 54 -38.62 0.34 -9.30
C LYS A 54 -37.88 1.37 -10.17
N LEU A 55 -37.78 2.62 -9.74
CA LEU A 55 -36.97 3.63 -10.46
C LEU A 55 -35.48 3.28 -10.42
N ILE A 56 -34.98 2.81 -9.28
CA ILE A 56 -33.58 2.38 -9.13
C ILE A 56 -33.30 1.14 -9.96
N GLU A 57 -34.18 0.12 -9.89
CA GLU A 57 -34.09 -1.10 -10.70
C GLU A 57 -34.06 -0.81 -12.20
N ASN A 58 -34.83 0.17 -12.66
CA ASN A 58 -34.87 0.60 -14.06
C ASN A 58 -33.74 1.57 -14.44
N GLY A 59 -32.79 1.89 -13.53
CA GLY A 59 -31.68 2.81 -13.78
C GLY A 59 -32.06 4.28 -13.84
N SER A 60 -33.28 4.67 -13.43
CA SER A 60 -33.78 6.04 -13.46
C SER A 60 -33.35 6.82 -12.19
N LEU A 61 -32.04 6.88 -11.94
CA LEU A 61 -31.46 7.40 -10.68
C LEU A 61 -31.76 8.88 -10.43
N GLU A 62 -31.73 9.72 -11.45
CA GLU A 62 -32.04 11.17 -11.31
C GLU A 62 -33.47 11.37 -10.82
N ARG A 63 -34.42 10.60 -11.36
CA ARG A 63 -35.81 10.66 -10.92
C ARG A 63 -35.99 10.08 -9.52
N ALA A 64 -35.32 8.97 -9.22
CA ALA A 64 -35.33 8.38 -7.87
C ALA A 64 -34.81 9.38 -6.83
N GLN A 65 -33.72 10.08 -7.13
CA GLN A 65 -33.17 11.13 -6.26
C GLN A 65 -34.17 12.27 -6.05
N TYR A 66 -34.77 12.78 -7.12
CA TYR A 66 -35.75 13.85 -7.04
C TYR A 66 -36.96 13.50 -6.17
N GLU A 67 -37.45 12.27 -6.28
CA GLU A 67 -38.63 11.81 -5.53
C GLU A 67 -38.27 11.51 -4.04
N ILE A 68 -37.11 10.91 -3.77
CA ILE A 68 -36.70 10.53 -2.41
C ILE A 68 -36.38 11.75 -1.55
N GLU A 69 -35.79 12.80 -2.10
CA GLU A 69 -35.46 14.07 -1.41
C GLU A 69 -36.72 14.80 -0.91
N ARG A 70 -37.90 14.47 -1.42
CA ARG A 70 -39.19 15.08 -1.05
C ARG A 70 -39.96 14.26 0.00
N ILE A 71 -39.35 13.21 0.49
CA ILE A 71 -39.96 12.34 1.51
C ILE A 71 -39.52 12.81 2.90
N SER A 72 -40.48 12.99 3.81
CA SER A 72 -40.23 13.15 5.23
C SER A 72 -40.51 11.83 5.93
N VAL A 73 -39.56 11.34 6.71
CA VAL A 73 -39.68 10.10 7.49
C VAL A 73 -40.06 10.43 8.92
N ALA A 74 -40.94 9.61 9.50
CA ALA A 74 -41.31 9.68 10.92
C ALA A 74 -40.99 8.35 11.59
N ASP A 75 -40.62 8.41 12.87
CA ASP A 75 -40.25 7.23 13.69
C ASP A 75 -41.35 6.16 13.76
N SER A 76 -42.62 6.55 13.51
CA SER A 76 -43.78 5.67 13.53
C SER A 76 -44.01 4.91 12.21
N PHE A 77 -43.16 5.10 11.20
CA PHE A 77 -43.32 4.45 9.90
C PHE A 77 -42.86 2.98 9.94
N GLU A 78 -43.32 2.21 8.97
CA GLU A 78 -42.97 0.80 8.86
C GLU A 78 -41.44 0.64 8.73
N HIS A 79 -40.84 -0.09 9.65
CA HIS A 79 -39.39 -0.25 9.77
C HIS A 79 -38.73 -0.74 8.47
N LYS A 80 -39.36 -1.73 7.80
CA LYS A 80 -38.87 -2.25 6.52
C LYS A 80 -38.78 -1.18 5.43
N ALA A 81 -39.78 -0.29 5.35
CA ALA A 81 -39.80 0.80 4.38
C ALA A 81 -38.78 1.89 4.76
N VAL A 82 -38.56 2.12 6.05
CA VAL A 82 -37.51 3.05 6.55
C VAL A 82 -36.13 2.52 6.18
N LEU A 83 -35.83 1.24 6.39
CA LEU A 83 -34.55 0.65 5.98
C LEU A 83 -34.32 0.77 4.46
N LYS A 84 -35.35 0.52 3.64
CA LYS A 84 -35.26 0.74 2.19
C LYS A 84 -34.99 2.19 1.84
N TYR A 85 -35.67 3.14 2.52
CA TYR A 85 -35.45 4.57 2.32
C TYR A 85 -33.98 4.96 2.59
N LEU A 86 -33.41 4.50 3.71
CA LEU A 86 -32.01 4.76 4.05
C LEU A 86 -31.06 4.12 3.05
N LEU A 87 -31.31 2.88 2.68
CA LEU A 87 -30.49 2.12 1.71
C LEU A 87 -30.48 2.82 0.33
N PHE A 88 -31.65 3.29 -0.15
CA PHE A 88 -31.75 3.95 -1.46
C PHE A 88 -31.05 5.31 -1.44
N ASN A 89 -31.16 6.12 -0.38
CA ASN A 89 -30.41 7.35 -0.22
C ASN A 89 -28.89 7.08 -0.22
N ALA A 90 -28.44 6.07 0.50
CA ALA A 90 -27.04 5.67 0.51
C ALA A 90 -26.56 5.20 -0.88
N HIS A 91 -27.39 4.44 -1.60
CA HIS A 91 -27.07 3.99 -2.94
C HIS A 91 -26.92 5.18 -3.92
N ILE A 92 -27.86 6.13 -3.89
CA ILE A 92 -27.83 7.34 -4.72
C ILE A 92 -26.58 8.17 -4.39
N ALA A 93 -26.29 8.40 -3.10
CA ALA A 93 -25.10 9.13 -2.65
C ALA A 93 -23.80 8.44 -3.16
N LYS A 94 -23.73 7.12 -3.06
CA LYS A 94 -22.58 6.34 -3.55
C LYS A 94 -22.36 6.45 -5.05
N VAL A 95 -23.43 6.36 -5.85
CA VAL A 95 -23.35 6.53 -7.32
C VAL A 95 -22.88 7.93 -7.68
N ASN A 96 -23.25 8.94 -6.90
CA ASN A 96 -22.81 10.33 -7.06
C ASN A 96 -21.38 10.59 -6.51
N GLY A 97 -20.66 9.55 -6.03
CA GLY A 97 -19.30 9.65 -5.47
C GLY A 97 -19.24 10.25 -4.07
N GLN A 98 -20.37 10.39 -3.38
CA GLN A 98 -20.49 11.01 -2.05
C GLN A 98 -20.48 9.94 -0.95
N ASN A 99 -19.34 9.25 -0.78
CA ASN A 99 -19.24 8.11 0.14
C ASN A 99 -19.47 8.48 1.62
N GLU A 100 -19.04 9.67 2.05
CA GLU A 100 -19.31 10.19 3.40
C GLU A 100 -20.80 10.44 3.65
N ALA A 101 -21.54 10.91 2.64
CA ALA A 101 -22.99 11.03 2.75
C ALA A 101 -23.67 9.66 2.75
N ALA A 102 -23.18 8.71 1.98
CA ALA A 102 -23.71 7.35 1.95
C ALA A 102 -23.62 6.68 3.33
N ILE A 103 -22.47 6.79 4.01
CA ILE A 103 -22.34 6.18 5.35
C ILE A 103 -23.20 6.88 6.39
N GLN A 104 -23.44 8.20 6.29
CA GLN A 104 -24.35 8.92 7.18
C GLN A 104 -25.79 8.37 7.09
N TRP A 105 -26.26 8.01 5.89
CA TRP A 105 -27.55 7.36 5.72
C TRP A 105 -27.59 5.95 6.32
N LEU A 106 -26.50 5.18 6.20
CA LEU A 106 -26.42 3.81 6.71
C LEU A 106 -26.16 3.74 8.23
N ASP A 107 -25.67 4.83 8.82
CA ASP A 107 -25.48 5.01 10.28
C ASP A 107 -26.62 5.82 10.93
N ASP A 108 -27.69 6.13 10.17
CA ASP A 108 -28.82 6.91 10.69
C ASP A 108 -29.44 6.19 11.91
N PRO A 109 -29.77 6.92 13.00
CA PRO A 109 -30.42 6.34 14.18
C PRO A 109 -31.72 5.59 13.92
N LEU A 110 -32.37 5.82 12.77
CA LEU A 110 -33.56 5.08 12.34
C LEU A 110 -33.23 3.65 11.84
N ALA A 111 -31.97 3.36 11.54
CA ALA A 111 -31.49 2.03 11.17
C ALA A 111 -31.26 1.15 12.42
N THR A 112 -32.28 0.97 13.23
CA THR A 112 -32.26 0.13 14.44
C THR A 112 -32.71 -1.30 14.10
N GLU A 113 -32.33 -2.28 14.95
CA GLU A 113 -32.82 -3.66 14.88
C GLU A 113 -32.75 -4.29 13.47
N ILE A 114 -31.60 -4.15 12.78
CA ILE A 114 -31.40 -4.73 11.47
C ILE A 114 -31.33 -6.24 11.62
N ASP A 115 -32.28 -6.94 11.01
CA ASP A 115 -32.31 -8.40 11.01
C ASP A 115 -31.42 -8.97 9.88
N ALA A 116 -30.20 -9.36 10.21
CA ALA A 116 -29.24 -9.96 9.27
C ALA A 116 -29.73 -11.28 8.68
N ALA A 117 -30.74 -11.94 9.27
CA ALA A 117 -31.36 -13.13 8.68
C ALA A 117 -32.32 -12.78 7.53
N SER A 118 -32.84 -11.56 7.46
CA SER A 118 -33.67 -11.08 6.36
C SER A 118 -32.84 -10.67 5.14
N GLU A 119 -33.42 -10.76 3.94
CA GLU A 119 -32.78 -10.33 2.70
C GLU A 119 -32.43 -8.84 2.75
N LEU A 120 -33.38 -7.98 3.10
CA LEU A 120 -33.17 -6.53 3.22
C LEU A 120 -32.11 -6.17 4.25
N GLY A 121 -32.11 -6.84 5.41
CA GLY A 121 -31.10 -6.61 6.45
C GLY A 121 -29.70 -6.96 5.97
N ARG A 122 -29.55 -8.08 5.24
CA ARG A 122 -28.27 -8.45 4.62
C ARG A 122 -27.82 -7.41 3.59
N ASP A 123 -28.71 -6.99 2.69
CA ASP A 123 -28.39 -5.98 1.67
C ASP A 123 -27.96 -4.65 2.31
N PHE A 124 -28.64 -4.25 3.40
CA PHE A 124 -28.31 -3.06 4.15
C PHE A 124 -26.92 -3.15 4.80
N LEU A 125 -26.63 -4.24 5.53
CA LEU A 125 -25.35 -4.48 6.18
C LEU A 125 -24.22 -4.63 5.17
N LEU A 126 -24.47 -5.29 4.03
CA LEU A 126 -23.49 -5.42 2.95
C LEU A 126 -23.15 -4.06 2.32
N ALA A 127 -24.17 -3.23 2.06
CA ALA A 127 -23.95 -1.86 1.56
C ALA A 127 -23.16 -1.02 2.56
N LYS A 128 -23.48 -1.13 3.86
CA LYS A 128 -22.79 -0.45 4.96
C LYS A 128 -21.32 -0.89 5.06
N GLY A 129 -21.04 -2.17 5.12
CA GLY A 129 -19.69 -2.73 5.20
C GLY A 129 -18.81 -2.33 4.00
N ARG A 130 -19.36 -2.41 2.78
CA ARG A 130 -18.67 -1.97 1.55
C ARG A 130 -18.42 -0.46 1.51
N THR A 131 -19.29 0.33 2.12
CA THR A 131 -19.07 1.78 2.22
C THR A 131 -17.93 2.08 3.20
N TYR A 132 -17.85 1.38 4.34
CA TYR A 132 -16.71 1.47 5.26
C TYR A 132 -15.38 1.09 4.59
N ILE A 133 -15.35 0.05 3.74
CA ILE A 133 -14.16 -0.30 2.95
C ILE A 133 -13.75 0.89 2.06
N THR A 134 -14.70 1.49 1.34
CA THR A 134 -14.43 2.64 0.45
C THR A 134 -13.89 3.85 1.22
N LEU A 135 -14.32 4.04 2.46
CA LEU A 135 -13.87 5.12 3.36
C LEU A 135 -12.57 4.77 4.12
N ASN A 136 -11.95 3.63 3.82
CA ASN A 136 -10.76 3.13 4.51
C ASN A 136 -10.95 2.98 6.05
N GLN A 137 -12.13 2.47 6.44
CA GLN A 137 -12.49 2.15 7.82
C GLN A 137 -12.62 0.63 8.00
N PRO A 138 -11.51 -0.12 7.97
CA PRO A 138 -11.55 -1.59 7.92
C PRO A 138 -12.13 -2.23 9.18
N GLU A 139 -11.94 -1.65 10.36
CA GLU A 139 -12.49 -2.18 11.62
C GLU A 139 -14.03 -2.22 11.59
N SER A 140 -14.66 -1.11 11.19
CA SER A 140 -16.12 -1.03 11.05
C SER A 140 -16.64 -1.96 9.95
N ALA A 141 -15.89 -2.10 8.86
CA ALA A 141 -16.21 -3.04 7.79
C ALA A 141 -16.19 -4.51 8.28
N ILE A 142 -15.16 -4.91 9.04
CA ILE A 142 -15.03 -6.26 9.60
C ILE A 142 -16.22 -6.59 10.49
N LEU A 143 -16.55 -5.71 11.44
CA LEU A 143 -17.67 -5.92 12.35
C LEU A 143 -18.99 -6.10 11.61
N THR A 144 -19.25 -5.23 10.62
CA THR A 144 -20.50 -5.24 9.86
C THR A 144 -20.61 -6.44 8.92
N LEU A 145 -19.55 -6.77 8.19
CA LEU A 145 -19.58 -7.87 7.21
C LEU A 145 -19.55 -9.25 7.86
N ALA A 146 -18.86 -9.39 9.00
CA ALA A 146 -18.85 -10.67 9.72
C ALA A 146 -20.24 -11.06 10.24
N GLU A 147 -21.08 -10.11 10.65
CA GLU A 147 -22.46 -10.37 11.04
C GLU A 147 -23.27 -10.97 9.89
N VAL A 148 -23.04 -10.49 8.67
CA VAL A 148 -23.72 -11.02 7.47
C VAL A 148 -23.32 -12.46 7.18
N THR A 149 -22.05 -12.83 7.41
CA THR A 149 -21.56 -14.19 7.10
C THR A 149 -22.23 -15.28 7.91
N GLU A 150 -22.75 -14.97 9.08
CA GLU A 150 -23.44 -15.92 9.97
C GLU A 150 -24.75 -16.44 9.35
N TYR A 151 -25.43 -15.63 8.54
CA TYR A 151 -26.76 -15.92 7.96
C TYR A 151 -26.72 -16.18 6.46
N TRP A 152 -25.55 -16.26 5.85
CA TRP A 152 -25.41 -16.37 4.40
C TRP A 152 -25.60 -17.80 3.89
N SER A 153 -26.40 -18.00 2.85
CA SER A 153 -26.58 -19.30 2.22
C SER A 153 -25.58 -19.54 1.08
N MET A 154 -25.37 -20.84 0.71
CA MET A 154 -24.38 -21.22 -0.31
C MET A 154 -24.61 -20.63 -1.72
N ASP A 155 -25.80 -20.13 -2.02
CA ASP A 155 -26.18 -19.66 -3.36
C ASP A 155 -25.94 -18.16 -3.59
N THR A 156 -25.41 -17.44 -2.61
CA THR A 156 -25.28 -15.98 -2.66
C THR A 156 -23.85 -15.49 -2.91
N GLU A 157 -23.71 -14.22 -3.30
CA GLU A 157 -22.51 -13.57 -3.81
C GLU A 157 -21.18 -13.97 -3.16
N ILE A 158 -20.25 -14.40 -4.00
CA ILE A 158 -18.87 -14.77 -3.62
C ILE A 158 -18.14 -13.59 -3.00
N THR A 159 -18.49 -12.37 -3.40
CA THR A 159 -17.77 -11.13 -3.07
C THR A 159 -17.78 -10.73 -1.60
N LEU A 160 -18.76 -11.17 -0.79
CA LEU A 160 -18.79 -10.89 0.65
C LEU A 160 -17.54 -11.41 1.38
N TYR A 161 -17.14 -12.65 1.07
CA TYR A 161 -15.97 -13.27 1.72
C TYR A 161 -14.67 -12.60 1.29
N GLU A 162 -14.59 -12.14 0.05
CA GLU A 162 -13.48 -11.37 -0.48
C GLU A 162 -13.44 -9.96 0.14
N ASP A 163 -14.58 -9.28 0.25
CA ASP A 163 -14.69 -7.97 0.89
C ASP A 163 -14.25 -8.02 2.36
N LEU A 164 -14.74 -9.01 3.12
CA LEU A 164 -14.36 -9.21 4.51
C LEU A 164 -12.88 -9.59 4.65
N TRP A 165 -12.38 -10.50 3.79
CA TRP A 165 -10.98 -10.87 3.78
C TRP A 165 -10.07 -9.68 3.49
N GLY A 166 -10.42 -8.88 2.49
CA GLY A 166 -9.71 -7.64 2.16
C GLY A 166 -9.68 -6.65 3.33
N ALA A 167 -10.79 -6.49 4.05
CA ALA A 167 -10.83 -5.64 5.24
C ALA A 167 -9.92 -6.17 6.35
N LEU A 168 -9.92 -7.49 6.62
CA LEU A 168 -9.06 -8.13 7.62
C LEU A 168 -7.55 -7.97 7.31
N GLN A 169 -7.17 -7.93 6.01
CA GLN A 169 -5.78 -7.72 5.61
C GLN A 169 -5.29 -6.27 5.79
N ASN A 170 -6.19 -5.32 5.97
CA ASN A 170 -5.88 -3.90 6.19
C ASN A 170 -5.80 -3.50 7.67
N VAL A 171 -5.93 -4.45 8.58
CA VAL A 171 -5.89 -4.23 10.04
C VAL A 171 -4.67 -4.95 10.63
N ASN A 172 -3.96 -4.31 11.57
CA ASN A 172 -2.83 -4.93 12.23
C ASN A 172 -3.25 -5.95 13.31
N ASP A 173 -2.31 -6.80 13.75
CA ASP A 173 -2.58 -7.87 14.71
C ASP A 173 -3.11 -7.36 16.06
N GLN A 174 -2.64 -6.20 16.52
CA GLN A 174 -3.09 -5.60 17.77
C GLN A 174 -4.55 -5.15 17.68
N GLN A 175 -4.94 -4.49 16.59
CA GLN A 175 -6.32 -4.09 16.33
C GLN A 175 -7.23 -5.32 16.19
N LEU A 176 -6.79 -6.35 15.46
CA LEU A 176 -7.53 -7.62 15.36
C LEU A 176 -7.73 -8.28 16.73
N SER A 177 -6.73 -8.20 17.62
CA SER A 177 -6.84 -8.73 18.98
C SER A 177 -7.88 -7.99 19.80
N VAL A 178 -7.92 -6.66 19.72
CA VAL A 178 -8.93 -5.83 20.41
C VAL A 178 -10.34 -6.18 19.94
N ILE A 179 -10.55 -6.27 18.62
CA ILE A 179 -11.85 -6.64 18.05
C ILE A 179 -12.29 -8.04 18.53
N ALA A 180 -11.35 -8.99 18.63
CA ALA A 180 -11.62 -10.34 19.07
C ALA A 180 -11.99 -10.43 20.57
N GLU A 181 -11.34 -9.61 21.42
CA GLU A 181 -11.60 -9.59 22.88
C GLU A 181 -13.00 -9.07 23.19
N ASP A 182 -13.47 -8.06 22.46
CA ASP A 182 -14.77 -7.45 22.65
C ASP A 182 -15.93 -8.26 22.04
N SER A 183 -15.65 -9.27 21.22
CA SER A 183 -16.67 -10.02 20.50
C SER A 183 -16.98 -11.38 21.14
N THR A 184 -18.28 -11.69 21.21
CA THR A 184 -18.81 -13.03 21.54
C THR A 184 -19.21 -13.83 20.29
N SER A 185 -19.19 -13.22 19.09
CA SER A 185 -19.56 -13.89 17.84
C SER A 185 -18.56 -14.98 17.47
N TYR A 186 -19.07 -16.19 17.23
CA TYR A 186 -18.27 -17.33 16.75
C TYR A 186 -17.69 -17.06 15.36
N GLU A 187 -18.50 -16.51 14.46
CA GLU A 187 -18.05 -16.18 13.09
C GLU A 187 -16.96 -15.11 13.09
N LEU A 188 -17.16 -13.98 13.75
CA LEU A 188 -16.16 -12.90 13.78
C LEU A 188 -14.83 -13.38 14.36
N ARG A 189 -14.86 -14.13 15.47
CA ARG A 189 -13.64 -14.65 16.09
C ARG A 189 -12.92 -15.64 15.18
N GLY A 190 -13.67 -16.51 14.47
CA GLY A 190 -13.09 -17.43 13.51
C GLY A 190 -12.43 -16.73 12.33
N TRP A 191 -13.04 -15.67 11.80
CA TRP A 191 -12.45 -14.84 10.76
C TRP A 191 -11.16 -14.15 11.20
N ILE A 192 -11.15 -13.56 12.39
CA ILE A 192 -9.95 -12.90 12.95
C ILE A 192 -8.83 -13.92 13.15
N GLU A 193 -9.13 -15.09 13.71
CA GLU A 193 -8.12 -16.13 13.93
C GLU A 193 -7.56 -16.69 12.61
N LEU A 194 -8.40 -16.82 11.58
CA LEU A 194 -7.94 -17.18 10.23
C LEU A 194 -6.97 -16.14 9.65
N ALA A 195 -7.32 -14.85 9.77
CA ALA A 195 -6.47 -13.77 9.28
C ALA A 195 -5.13 -13.71 10.05
N ARG A 196 -5.16 -13.84 11.36
CA ARG A 196 -3.96 -13.86 12.19
C ARG A 196 -3.07 -15.05 11.89
N ALA A 197 -3.63 -16.25 11.79
CA ALA A 197 -2.90 -17.47 11.45
C ALA A 197 -2.26 -17.38 10.06
N PHE A 198 -2.97 -16.82 9.07
CA PHE A 198 -2.44 -16.60 7.74
C PHE A 198 -1.31 -15.56 7.71
N ASN A 199 -1.49 -14.43 8.40
CA ASN A 199 -0.53 -13.32 8.38
C ASN A 199 0.73 -13.63 9.20
N SER A 200 0.63 -14.41 10.29
CA SER A 200 1.79 -14.82 11.08
C SER A 200 2.76 -15.72 10.31
N GLU A 201 2.29 -16.43 9.30
CA GLU A 201 3.06 -17.36 8.49
C GLU A 201 3.30 -16.86 7.05
N GLU A 202 3.13 -15.55 6.80
CA GLU A 202 3.21 -14.92 5.47
C GLU A 202 4.54 -15.21 4.75
N THR A 203 5.61 -15.50 5.48
CA THR A 203 6.94 -15.79 4.95
C THR A 203 7.08 -17.17 4.31
N SER A 204 6.14 -18.11 4.55
CA SER A 204 6.15 -19.47 3.98
C SER A 204 4.75 -19.90 3.55
N ILE A 205 4.57 -20.19 2.25
CA ILE A 205 3.29 -20.70 1.70
C ILE A 205 2.92 -22.03 2.37
N LYS A 206 3.90 -22.90 2.61
CA LYS A 206 3.64 -24.19 3.26
C LYS A 206 3.07 -24.01 4.65
N LYS A 207 3.67 -23.14 5.46
CA LYS A 207 3.15 -22.83 6.79
C LYS A 207 1.77 -22.19 6.75
N GLN A 208 1.50 -21.29 5.79
CA GLN A 208 0.17 -20.74 5.60
C GLN A 208 -0.87 -21.82 5.30
N LEU A 209 -0.55 -22.76 4.42
CA LEU A 209 -1.44 -23.91 4.12
C LEU A 209 -1.68 -24.76 5.37
N ASP A 210 -0.64 -25.07 6.13
CA ASP A 210 -0.76 -25.85 7.36
C ASP A 210 -1.59 -25.10 8.43
N ALA A 211 -1.43 -23.78 8.55
CA ALA A 211 -2.22 -22.93 9.44
C ALA A 211 -3.70 -22.87 9.06
N ILE A 212 -4.01 -22.76 7.76
CA ILE A 212 -5.41 -22.85 7.26
C ILE A 212 -6.01 -24.22 7.56
N ASP A 213 -5.26 -25.30 7.35
CA ASP A 213 -5.75 -26.65 7.64
C ASP A 213 -5.96 -26.89 9.14
N GLN A 214 -5.10 -26.34 9.99
CA GLN A 214 -5.29 -26.37 11.44
C GLN A 214 -6.52 -25.55 11.86
N TRP A 215 -6.69 -24.35 11.30
CA TRP A 215 -7.85 -23.51 11.54
C TRP A 215 -9.15 -24.22 11.16
N ARG A 216 -9.23 -24.89 10.00
CA ARG A 216 -10.38 -25.69 9.56
C ARG A 216 -10.75 -26.78 10.55
N ARG A 217 -9.76 -27.40 11.19
CA ARG A 217 -10.00 -28.45 12.21
C ARG A 217 -10.53 -27.87 13.52
N THR A 218 -10.15 -26.64 13.84
CA THR A 218 -10.59 -25.93 15.05
C THR A 218 -11.99 -25.34 14.87
N TRP A 219 -12.27 -24.73 13.73
CA TRP A 219 -13.46 -23.96 13.42
C TRP A 219 -14.46 -24.70 12.49
N VAL A 220 -14.74 -25.96 12.77
CA VAL A 220 -15.45 -26.90 11.88
C VAL A 220 -16.81 -26.38 11.39
N ARG A 221 -17.51 -25.55 12.18
CA ARG A 221 -18.85 -25.01 11.86
C ARG A 221 -18.82 -23.61 11.28
N HIS A 222 -17.65 -23.03 11.11
CA HIS A 222 -17.50 -21.67 10.60
C HIS A 222 -17.85 -21.60 9.10
N SER A 223 -18.51 -20.53 8.68
CA SER A 223 -18.96 -20.35 7.29
C SER A 223 -17.82 -20.45 6.27
N ALA A 224 -16.65 -19.91 6.57
CA ALA A 224 -15.48 -19.94 5.71
C ALA A 224 -14.85 -21.35 5.54
N VAL A 225 -15.19 -22.34 6.35
CA VAL A 225 -14.71 -23.73 6.14
C VAL A 225 -15.25 -24.30 4.84
N ALA A 226 -16.53 -24.03 4.55
CA ALA A 226 -17.16 -24.46 3.30
C ALA A 226 -16.75 -23.60 2.12
N ARG A 227 -16.39 -22.33 2.35
CA ARG A 227 -16.13 -21.33 1.32
C ARG A 227 -15.01 -20.38 1.74
N LEU A 228 -13.75 -20.81 1.55
CA LEU A 228 -12.62 -19.93 1.75
C LEU A 228 -12.62 -18.76 0.75
N PRO A 229 -12.12 -17.57 1.13
CA PRO A 229 -11.76 -16.52 0.20
C PRO A 229 -10.84 -17.01 -0.92
N GLN A 230 -10.97 -16.43 -2.09
CA GLN A 230 -10.21 -16.85 -3.27
C GLN A 230 -8.69 -16.82 -3.06
N PRO A 231 -8.09 -15.77 -2.44
CA PRO A 231 -6.66 -15.75 -2.17
C PRO A 231 -6.14 -16.94 -1.36
N LEU A 232 -6.97 -17.47 -0.44
CA LEU A 232 -6.61 -18.64 0.37
C LEU A 232 -6.71 -19.95 -0.41
N LYS A 233 -7.68 -20.05 -1.35
CA LYS A 233 -7.80 -21.20 -2.26
C LYS A 233 -6.63 -21.27 -3.23
N ASP A 234 -6.20 -20.13 -3.74
CA ASP A 234 -5.14 -20.03 -4.74
C ASP A 234 -3.78 -20.47 -4.19
N LEU A 235 -3.56 -20.37 -2.88
CA LEU A 235 -2.30 -20.81 -2.26
C LEU A 235 -1.94 -22.26 -2.58
N GLN A 236 -2.92 -23.17 -2.64
CA GLN A 236 -2.66 -24.56 -2.98
C GLN A 236 -2.15 -24.70 -4.42
N SER A 237 -2.73 -23.95 -5.35
CA SER A 237 -2.29 -23.91 -6.74
C SER A 237 -0.88 -23.32 -6.86
N VAL A 238 -0.63 -22.21 -6.15
CA VAL A 238 0.70 -21.56 -6.11
C VAL A 238 1.75 -22.50 -5.57
N TRP A 239 1.44 -23.26 -4.50
CA TRP A 239 2.36 -24.24 -3.96
C TRP A 239 2.67 -25.36 -4.97
N GLN A 240 1.67 -25.83 -5.71
CA GLN A 240 1.85 -26.89 -6.70
C GLN A 240 2.63 -26.44 -7.94
N THR A 241 2.50 -25.19 -8.36
CA THR A 241 3.13 -24.64 -9.57
C THR A 241 4.40 -23.83 -9.27
N ARG A 242 4.86 -23.78 -8.03
CA ARG A 242 6.06 -23.04 -7.64
C ARG A 242 7.31 -23.54 -8.37
N PRO A 243 8.30 -22.70 -8.64
CA PRO A 243 9.59 -23.11 -9.16
C PRO A 243 10.25 -24.16 -8.26
N THR A 244 10.73 -25.25 -8.85
CA THR A 244 11.40 -26.37 -8.17
C THR A 244 12.89 -26.44 -8.46
N ASP A 245 13.35 -25.84 -9.56
CA ASP A 245 14.75 -25.69 -9.95
C ASP A 245 15.11 -24.20 -10.08
N ILE A 246 15.87 -23.68 -9.12
CA ILE A 246 16.29 -22.27 -9.10
C ILE A 246 17.76 -22.14 -9.48
N ALA A 247 18.05 -21.27 -10.44
CA ALA A 247 19.40 -20.83 -10.75
C ALA A 247 19.69 -19.49 -10.07
N LEU A 248 20.65 -19.45 -9.16
CA LEU A 248 21.09 -18.25 -8.46
C LEU A 248 22.33 -17.67 -9.16
N ILE A 249 22.17 -16.56 -9.90
CA ILE A 249 23.25 -15.90 -10.63
C ILE A 249 23.72 -14.66 -9.85
N LEU A 250 24.78 -14.81 -9.08
CA LEU A 250 25.31 -13.75 -8.19
C LEU A 250 26.84 -13.64 -8.27
N PRO A 251 27.39 -12.44 -8.01
CA PRO A 251 28.83 -12.24 -7.88
C PRO A 251 29.28 -12.68 -6.47
N VAL A 252 29.25 -13.98 -6.20
CA VAL A 252 29.47 -14.54 -4.85
C VAL A 252 30.88 -14.33 -4.29
N LEU A 253 31.87 -14.02 -5.14
CA LEU A 253 33.22 -13.64 -4.71
C LEU A 253 33.33 -12.17 -4.28
N GLN A 254 32.28 -11.36 -4.48
CA GLN A 254 32.20 -9.97 -4.05
C GLN A 254 31.37 -9.87 -2.76
N PRO A 255 31.71 -8.92 -1.84
CA PRO A 255 31.01 -8.81 -0.55
C PRO A 255 29.49 -8.65 -0.67
N ALA A 256 29.03 -7.84 -1.63
CA ALA A 256 27.60 -7.61 -1.85
C ALA A 256 26.87 -8.88 -2.32
N GLY A 257 27.40 -9.57 -3.32
CA GLY A 257 26.83 -10.83 -3.82
C GLY A 257 26.85 -11.93 -2.78
N ASN A 258 27.94 -12.03 -2.00
CA ASN A 258 28.03 -13.00 -0.89
C ASN A 258 27.00 -12.71 0.21
N ALA A 259 26.77 -11.45 0.57
CA ALA A 259 25.76 -11.09 1.56
C ALA A 259 24.33 -11.49 1.13
N ILE A 260 23.98 -11.27 -0.14
CA ILE A 260 22.70 -11.72 -0.70
C ILE A 260 22.61 -13.25 -0.67
N TYR A 261 23.67 -13.93 -1.07
CA TYR A 261 23.75 -15.39 -1.05
C TYR A 261 23.55 -15.97 0.36
N GLU A 262 24.23 -15.39 1.39
CA GLU A 262 24.06 -15.77 2.78
C GLU A 262 22.60 -15.61 3.24
N GLY A 263 21.97 -14.46 2.92
CA GLY A 263 20.57 -14.20 3.24
C GLY A 263 19.62 -15.19 2.58
N PHE A 264 19.82 -15.44 1.29
CA PHE A 264 19.04 -16.43 0.53
C PHE A 264 19.14 -17.84 1.15
N LEU A 265 20.34 -18.30 1.43
CA LEU A 265 20.56 -19.61 2.06
C LEU A 265 19.97 -19.68 3.48
N SER A 266 20.01 -18.60 4.23
CA SER A 266 19.40 -18.57 5.55
C SER A 266 17.89 -18.85 5.48
N ALA A 267 17.17 -18.18 4.56
CA ALA A 267 15.75 -18.43 4.34
C ALA A 267 15.48 -19.84 3.76
N TYR A 268 16.33 -20.31 2.87
CA TYR A 268 16.27 -21.66 2.32
C TYR A 268 16.36 -22.74 3.41
N TYR A 269 17.36 -22.64 4.29
CA TYR A 269 17.50 -23.60 5.41
C TYR A 269 16.37 -23.52 6.42
N GLN A 270 15.77 -22.33 6.58
CA GLN A 270 14.57 -22.17 7.40
C GLN A 270 13.39 -22.95 6.84
N GLU A 271 13.14 -22.81 5.53
CA GLU A 271 12.06 -23.56 4.86
C GLU A 271 12.33 -25.07 4.91
N LEU A 272 13.59 -25.49 4.78
CA LEU A 272 13.99 -26.90 4.89
C LEU A 272 13.67 -27.53 6.27
N LEU A 273 13.64 -26.71 7.34
CA LEU A 273 13.23 -27.19 8.68
C LEU A 273 11.72 -27.41 8.77
N VAL A 274 10.94 -26.76 7.90
CA VAL A 274 9.46 -26.87 7.87
C VAL A 274 9.01 -27.97 6.91
N SER A 275 9.65 -28.05 5.74
CA SER A 275 9.28 -28.96 4.67
C SER A 275 10.52 -29.47 3.94
N GLN A 276 10.50 -30.73 3.54
CA GLN A 276 11.52 -31.27 2.63
C GLN A 276 11.29 -30.89 1.17
N GLU A 277 10.17 -30.22 0.87
CA GLU A 277 9.78 -29.78 -0.47
C GLU A 277 10.37 -28.43 -0.84
N VAL A 278 11.68 -28.24 -0.59
CA VAL A 278 12.41 -27.03 -1.00
C VAL A 278 12.93 -27.15 -2.43
N PRO A 279 13.10 -26.04 -3.16
CA PRO A 279 13.65 -26.08 -4.52
C PRO A 279 15.11 -26.55 -4.54
N LYS A 280 15.49 -27.17 -5.63
CA LYS A 280 16.91 -27.41 -5.92
C LYS A 280 17.53 -26.08 -6.35
N VAL A 281 18.69 -25.73 -5.80
CA VAL A 281 19.39 -24.47 -6.08
C VAL A 281 20.74 -24.75 -6.74
N SER A 282 20.93 -24.16 -7.92
CA SER A 282 22.19 -24.19 -8.68
C SER A 282 22.81 -22.80 -8.69
N ILE A 283 24.10 -22.69 -8.38
CA ILE A 283 24.80 -21.41 -8.20
C ILE A 283 25.68 -21.15 -9.43
N TYR A 284 25.57 -19.96 -9.99
CA TYR A 284 26.35 -19.43 -11.10
C TYR A 284 27.07 -18.15 -10.68
N ASP A 285 28.40 -18.18 -10.59
CA ASP A 285 29.19 -17.02 -10.15
C ASP A 285 29.35 -16.00 -11.28
N SER A 286 28.79 -14.82 -11.10
CA SER A 286 28.89 -13.70 -12.04
C SER A 286 29.99 -12.68 -11.70
N SER A 287 30.92 -13.01 -10.78
CA SER A 287 31.94 -12.07 -10.30
C SER A 287 32.88 -11.56 -11.39
N ASN A 288 33.21 -12.41 -12.36
CA ASN A 288 34.26 -12.16 -13.37
C ASN A 288 33.78 -12.27 -14.80
N VAL A 289 32.46 -12.16 -15.06
CA VAL A 289 31.93 -12.22 -16.43
C VAL A 289 31.78 -10.82 -17.04
N LEU A 290 31.96 -10.74 -18.36
CA LEU A 290 31.79 -9.51 -19.14
C LEU A 290 30.34 -9.32 -19.63
N SER A 291 29.63 -10.43 -19.85
CA SER A 291 28.22 -10.48 -20.27
C SER A 291 27.52 -11.55 -19.45
N ILE A 292 26.26 -11.30 -19.10
CA ILE A 292 25.46 -12.23 -18.31
C ILE A 292 24.87 -13.35 -19.15
N MET A 293 24.79 -13.15 -20.46
CA MET A 293 24.05 -14.01 -21.38
C MET A 293 24.55 -15.45 -21.42
N GLU A 294 25.86 -15.67 -21.26
CA GLU A 294 26.42 -17.03 -21.24
C GLU A 294 25.91 -17.81 -20.01
N LEU A 295 26.03 -17.22 -18.82
CA LEU A 295 25.53 -17.84 -17.58
C LEU A 295 24.01 -17.99 -17.59
N TYR A 296 23.29 -17.00 -18.11
CA TYR A 296 21.85 -17.04 -18.25
C TYR A 296 21.40 -18.21 -19.13
N ASN A 297 21.99 -18.35 -20.32
CA ASN A 297 21.69 -19.45 -21.25
C ASN A 297 22.08 -20.82 -20.67
N GLN A 298 23.18 -20.89 -19.92
CA GLN A 298 23.60 -22.10 -19.22
C GLN A 298 22.59 -22.51 -18.16
N ALA A 299 22.11 -21.56 -17.34
CA ALA A 299 21.08 -21.80 -16.34
C ALA A 299 19.74 -22.24 -16.94
N ALA A 300 19.27 -21.53 -17.97
CA ALA A 300 18.04 -21.89 -18.70
C ALA A 300 18.14 -23.28 -19.36
N SER A 301 19.25 -23.58 -20.03
CA SER A 301 19.48 -24.90 -20.65
C SER A 301 19.66 -26.01 -19.61
N GLY A 302 20.11 -25.67 -18.42
CA GLY A 302 20.24 -26.56 -17.26
C GLY A 302 18.91 -26.98 -16.63
N GLY A 303 17.78 -26.42 -17.09
CA GLY A 303 16.43 -26.75 -16.64
C GLY A 303 15.97 -25.91 -15.45
N ALA A 304 16.50 -24.69 -15.27
CA ALA A 304 15.99 -23.79 -14.24
C ALA A 304 14.57 -23.33 -14.58
N ASP A 305 13.66 -23.43 -13.58
CA ASP A 305 12.30 -22.91 -13.65
C ASP A 305 12.25 -21.42 -13.32
N LEU A 306 13.24 -20.95 -12.55
CA LEU A 306 13.40 -19.56 -12.14
C LEU A 306 14.88 -19.19 -12.06
N ILE A 307 15.22 -18.00 -12.53
CA ILE A 307 16.55 -17.41 -12.35
C ILE A 307 16.44 -16.26 -11.34
N ILE A 308 17.27 -16.27 -10.29
CA ILE A 308 17.40 -15.19 -9.32
C ILE A 308 18.75 -14.50 -9.50
N GLY A 309 18.73 -13.21 -9.73
CA GLY A 309 19.85 -12.41 -10.25
C GLY A 309 19.63 -12.01 -11.69
N PRO A 310 20.54 -11.24 -12.28
CA PRO A 310 21.80 -10.75 -11.75
C PRO A 310 21.66 -9.58 -10.78
N LEU A 311 22.76 -9.27 -10.05
CA LEU A 311 22.85 -8.10 -9.17
C LEU A 311 23.31 -6.83 -9.89
N LYS A 312 24.20 -6.96 -10.86
CA LYS A 312 24.81 -5.80 -11.52
C LYS A 312 23.82 -5.15 -12.49
N LYS A 313 23.58 -3.84 -12.33
CA LYS A 313 22.64 -3.06 -13.14
C LYS A 313 22.87 -3.20 -14.66
N SER A 314 24.12 -3.17 -15.10
CA SER A 314 24.45 -3.36 -16.53
C SER A 314 24.00 -4.72 -17.07
N PHE A 315 23.98 -5.75 -16.25
CA PHE A 315 23.51 -7.08 -16.62
C PHE A 315 21.98 -7.17 -16.65
N VAL A 316 21.29 -6.41 -15.78
CA VAL A 316 19.83 -6.28 -15.85
C VAL A 316 19.42 -5.58 -17.14
N ASN A 317 20.14 -4.50 -17.52
CA ASN A 317 19.94 -3.82 -18.81
C ASN A 317 20.15 -4.77 -19.99
N GLU A 318 21.19 -5.61 -19.95
CA GLU A 318 21.48 -6.60 -20.99
C GLU A 318 20.33 -7.62 -21.16
N LEU A 319 19.72 -8.08 -20.04
CA LEU A 319 18.56 -8.97 -20.07
C LEU A 319 17.32 -8.25 -20.64
N LEU A 320 17.12 -7.00 -20.25
CA LEU A 320 15.98 -6.21 -20.74
C LEU A 320 16.07 -5.96 -22.25
N GLU A 321 17.27 -5.67 -22.77
CA GLU A 321 17.52 -5.43 -24.18
C GLU A 321 17.34 -6.68 -25.05
N LYS A 322 17.51 -7.87 -24.48
CA LYS A 322 17.33 -9.12 -25.20
C LYS A 322 15.88 -9.35 -25.66
N GLY A 323 14.91 -8.74 -24.98
CA GLY A 323 13.50 -8.93 -25.23
C GLY A 323 12.94 -10.13 -24.46
N GLU A 324 12.27 -11.09 -25.12
CA GLU A 324 11.64 -12.22 -24.45
C GLU A 324 12.66 -13.16 -23.80
N LEU A 325 12.48 -13.41 -22.51
CA LEU A 325 13.29 -14.35 -21.74
C LEU A 325 12.57 -15.70 -21.64
N PRO A 326 13.27 -16.83 -21.83
CA PRO A 326 12.67 -18.16 -21.80
C PRO A 326 12.30 -18.65 -20.39
N VAL A 327 12.83 -18.02 -19.33
CA VAL A 327 12.64 -18.40 -17.94
C VAL A 327 12.31 -17.15 -17.14
N ASP A 328 11.36 -17.27 -16.22
CA ASP A 328 11.06 -16.20 -15.26
C ASP A 328 12.34 -15.81 -14.49
N THR A 329 12.60 -14.52 -14.43
CA THR A 329 13.85 -14.00 -13.87
C THR A 329 13.56 -12.91 -12.85
N LEU A 330 14.00 -13.10 -11.60
CA LEU A 330 13.99 -12.09 -10.55
C LEU A 330 15.36 -11.41 -10.51
N ALA A 331 15.53 -10.34 -11.28
CA ALA A 331 16.74 -9.52 -11.24
C ALA A 331 16.83 -8.81 -9.87
N LEU A 332 18.03 -8.77 -9.29
CA LEU A 332 18.27 -8.18 -7.98
C LEU A 332 18.79 -6.73 -8.08
N ASN A 333 18.32 -6.02 -9.08
CA ASN A 333 18.54 -4.60 -9.33
C ASN A 333 17.51 -4.09 -10.35
N TYR A 334 17.54 -2.79 -10.62
CA TYR A 334 16.66 -2.13 -11.58
C TYR A 334 17.41 -1.76 -12.86
N ALA A 335 16.73 -1.89 -14.00
CA ALA A 335 17.21 -1.39 -15.28
C ALA A 335 17.08 0.14 -15.37
N ASP A 336 17.84 0.75 -16.28
CA ASP A 336 17.76 2.20 -16.55
C ASP A 336 16.51 2.60 -17.34
N SER A 337 15.94 1.64 -18.08
CA SER A 337 14.79 1.87 -18.94
C SER A 337 13.48 1.47 -18.24
N PRO A 338 12.39 2.26 -18.37
CA PRO A 338 11.07 1.90 -17.86
C PRO A 338 10.36 0.82 -18.66
N ARG A 339 11.03 0.20 -19.66
CA ARG A 339 10.45 -0.90 -20.45
C ARG A 339 10.16 -2.09 -19.54
N SER A 340 9.06 -2.78 -19.80
CA SER A 340 8.71 -4.04 -19.14
C SER A 340 9.06 -5.22 -20.05
N ASN A 341 9.34 -6.36 -19.42
CA ASN A 341 9.45 -7.66 -20.04
C ASN A 341 8.66 -8.64 -19.17
N ASN A 342 7.75 -9.40 -19.76
CA ASN A 342 6.80 -10.23 -19.02
C ASN A 342 7.46 -11.27 -18.10
N ASN A 343 8.68 -11.69 -18.40
CA ASN A 343 9.42 -12.69 -17.62
C ASN A 343 10.58 -12.08 -16.83
N LEU A 344 10.67 -10.74 -16.73
CA LEU A 344 11.70 -10.04 -15.96
C LEU A 344 11.09 -9.25 -14.82
N PHE A 345 11.16 -9.79 -13.63
CA PHE A 345 10.85 -9.11 -12.38
C PHE A 345 12.09 -8.39 -11.88
N GLN A 346 11.92 -7.18 -11.37
CA GLN A 346 13.04 -6.39 -10.87
C GLN A 346 12.83 -6.08 -9.39
N PHE A 347 13.75 -6.48 -8.55
CA PHE A 347 13.74 -6.29 -7.12
C PHE A 347 15.09 -5.80 -6.64
N GLY A 348 15.13 -4.71 -5.88
CA GLY A 348 16.39 -4.12 -5.42
C GLY A 348 16.22 -3.22 -4.21
N LEU A 349 17.33 -2.66 -3.76
CA LEU A 349 17.38 -1.66 -2.69
C LEU A 349 17.47 -0.27 -3.31
N ALA A 350 16.36 0.20 -3.92
CA ALA A 350 16.32 1.49 -4.59
C ALA A 350 16.31 2.64 -3.58
N PRO A 351 17.26 3.59 -3.65
CA PRO A 351 17.18 4.81 -2.85
C PRO A 351 15.94 5.66 -3.14
N GLN A 352 15.31 5.47 -4.30
CA GLN A 352 14.07 6.13 -4.67
C GLN A 352 12.90 5.75 -3.74
N ASP A 353 12.78 4.47 -3.36
CA ASP A 353 11.78 4.02 -2.39
C ASP A 353 12.00 4.71 -1.04
N GLU A 354 13.27 4.81 -0.61
CA GLU A 354 13.66 5.46 0.64
C GLU A 354 13.30 6.95 0.65
N ILE A 355 13.56 7.65 -0.45
CA ILE A 355 13.23 9.07 -0.64
C ILE A 355 11.71 9.28 -0.64
N ILE A 356 10.95 8.42 -1.30
CA ILE A 356 9.49 8.49 -1.33
C ILE A 356 8.93 8.37 0.09
N GLU A 357 9.42 7.40 0.88
CA GLU A 357 8.96 7.22 2.26
C GLU A 357 9.32 8.40 3.17
N VAL A 358 10.53 8.96 3.04
CA VAL A 358 10.92 10.18 3.77
C VAL A 358 10.01 11.36 3.38
N ALA A 359 9.74 11.56 2.08
CA ALA A 359 8.88 12.62 1.61
C ALA A 359 7.43 12.44 2.08
N ASN A 360 6.92 11.21 2.10
CA ASN A 360 5.60 10.88 2.63
C ASN A 360 5.51 11.23 4.11
N LEU A 361 6.46 10.75 4.90
CA LEU A 361 6.51 10.97 6.34
C LEU A 361 6.60 12.45 6.70
N ALA A 362 7.44 13.22 6.00
CA ALA A 362 7.56 14.66 6.22
C ALA A 362 6.25 15.39 5.84
N TRP A 363 5.59 14.97 4.76
CA TRP A 363 4.32 15.55 4.33
C TRP A 363 3.18 15.28 5.30
N GLU A 364 3.05 14.06 5.80
CA GLU A 364 2.08 13.62 6.81
C GLU A 364 2.25 14.40 8.13
N ASN A 365 3.50 14.72 8.50
CA ASN A 365 3.81 15.57 9.66
C ASN A 365 3.57 17.08 9.42
N GLY A 366 2.97 17.46 8.29
CA GLY A 366 2.54 18.83 8.02
C GLY A 366 3.63 19.74 7.45
N HIS A 367 4.84 19.23 7.13
CA HIS A 367 5.91 20.03 6.54
C HIS A 367 5.63 20.36 5.08
N ARG A 368 6.07 21.55 4.64
CA ARG A 368 5.83 22.05 3.27
C ARG A 368 7.08 22.63 2.62
N THR A 369 8.08 23.04 3.42
CA THR A 369 9.31 23.66 2.93
C THR A 369 10.53 22.88 3.42
N ALA A 370 11.26 22.26 2.50
CA ALA A 370 12.45 21.45 2.75
C ALA A 370 13.73 22.23 2.49
N SER A 371 14.78 21.97 3.28
CA SER A 371 16.17 22.24 2.91
C SER A 371 16.90 20.92 2.71
N ILE A 372 17.77 20.87 1.70
CA ILE A 372 18.50 19.65 1.31
C ILE A 372 19.96 19.80 1.73
N LEU A 373 20.49 18.78 2.40
CA LEU A 373 21.88 18.66 2.77
C LEU A 373 22.39 17.25 2.45
N MET A 374 23.33 17.13 1.51
CA MET A 374 23.85 15.83 1.07
C MET A 374 25.28 15.91 0.54
N PRO A 375 25.98 14.77 0.40
CA PRO A 375 27.32 14.75 -0.16
C PRO A 375 27.36 15.23 -1.60
N GLU A 376 28.53 15.80 -2.00
CA GLU A 376 28.82 16.24 -3.37
C GLU A 376 29.43 15.09 -4.18
N SER A 377 28.58 14.33 -4.91
CA SER A 377 29.04 13.39 -5.94
C SER A 377 27.97 13.22 -7.01
N GLY A 378 28.35 12.63 -8.16
CA GLY A 378 27.40 12.41 -9.26
C GLY A 378 26.19 11.55 -8.87
N ASP A 379 26.41 10.49 -8.08
CA ASP A 379 25.35 9.59 -7.64
C ASP A 379 24.33 10.30 -6.73
N TYR A 380 24.80 11.20 -5.86
CA TYR A 380 23.92 11.98 -4.99
C TYR A 380 23.18 13.10 -5.72
N GLN A 381 23.69 13.57 -6.86
CA GLN A 381 22.98 14.56 -7.68
C GLN A 381 21.66 13.99 -8.22
N GLU A 382 21.65 12.74 -8.72
CA GLU A 382 20.45 12.07 -9.18
C GLU A 382 19.41 11.91 -8.03
N LEU A 383 19.88 11.57 -6.84
CA LEU A 383 19.02 11.45 -5.65
C LEU A 383 18.43 12.80 -5.22
N GLN A 384 19.24 13.88 -5.31
CA GLN A 384 18.77 15.24 -5.03
C GLN A 384 17.65 15.64 -5.99
N GLU A 385 17.86 15.45 -7.29
CA GLU A 385 16.86 15.76 -8.32
C GLU A 385 15.58 14.94 -8.13
N PHE A 386 15.71 13.66 -7.77
CA PHE A 386 14.57 12.79 -7.49
C PHE A 386 13.78 13.26 -6.26
N PHE A 387 14.46 13.64 -5.16
CA PHE A 387 13.79 14.20 -3.98
C PHE A 387 13.07 15.51 -4.33
N GLU A 388 13.72 16.41 -5.07
CA GLU A 388 13.13 17.69 -5.49
C GLU A 388 11.86 17.49 -6.32
N GLN A 389 11.89 16.57 -7.27
CA GLN A 389 10.72 16.22 -8.09
C GLN A 389 9.60 15.66 -7.23
N THR A 390 9.90 14.65 -6.39
CA THR A 390 8.95 14.00 -5.49
C THR A 390 8.29 15.02 -4.54
N TRP A 391 9.11 15.89 -3.93
CA TRP A 391 8.61 16.91 -3.00
C TRP A 391 7.75 17.96 -3.69
N THR A 392 8.17 18.43 -4.86
CA THR A 392 7.44 19.44 -5.65
C THR A 392 6.12 18.89 -6.19
N GLN A 393 6.07 17.63 -6.62
CA GLN A 393 4.84 16.97 -7.04
C GLN A 393 3.79 16.91 -5.92
N LYS A 394 4.23 16.79 -4.66
CA LYS A 394 3.35 16.88 -3.49
C LYS A 394 2.89 18.32 -3.18
N GLY A 395 3.41 19.35 -3.89
CA GLY A 395 3.13 20.75 -3.61
C GLY A 395 4.11 21.39 -2.62
N GLY A 396 5.20 20.71 -2.27
CA GLY A 396 6.24 21.22 -1.40
C GLY A 396 7.18 22.21 -2.07
N ARG A 397 7.97 22.92 -1.28
CA ARG A 397 8.97 23.89 -1.74
C ARG A 397 10.36 23.55 -1.21
N ILE A 398 11.40 23.91 -1.98
CA ILE A 398 12.79 23.80 -1.55
C ILE A 398 13.29 25.19 -1.16
N ALA A 399 13.74 25.34 0.09
CA ALA A 399 14.27 26.59 0.65
C ALA A 399 15.75 26.80 0.33
N SER A 400 16.54 25.75 0.46
CA SER A 400 18.00 25.76 0.18
C SER A 400 18.49 24.37 -0.18
N LYS A 401 19.58 24.32 -0.92
CA LYS A 401 20.33 23.12 -1.30
C LYS A 401 21.80 23.37 -1.01
N VAL A 402 22.39 22.49 -0.22
CA VAL A 402 23.81 22.57 0.11
C VAL A 402 24.41 21.18 0.00
N ASN A 403 25.49 21.10 -0.76
CA ASN A 403 26.25 19.86 -0.91
C ASN A 403 27.56 19.99 -0.13
N PHE A 404 28.06 18.87 0.41
CA PHE A 404 29.28 18.82 1.18
C PHE A 404 30.24 17.75 0.68
N GLN A 405 31.52 17.97 0.83
CA GLN A 405 32.55 16.98 0.59
C GLN A 405 32.86 16.24 1.89
N GLU A 406 33.30 15.01 1.77
CA GLU A 406 33.74 14.22 2.92
C GLU A 406 34.88 14.94 3.65
N GLY A 407 34.81 15.05 4.98
CA GLY A 407 35.77 15.78 5.80
C GLY A 407 35.71 17.31 5.69
N ALA A 408 34.66 17.86 5.09
CA ALA A 408 34.47 19.32 5.01
C ALA A 408 34.21 19.95 6.40
N ASN A 409 34.36 21.28 6.45
CA ASN A 409 33.96 22.04 7.65
C ASN A 409 32.45 22.16 7.75
N TYR A 410 31.82 21.29 8.52
CA TYR A 410 30.37 21.27 8.68
C TYR A 410 29.80 22.57 9.29
N ALA A 411 30.60 23.35 10.00
CA ALA A 411 30.18 24.65 10.52
C ALA A 411 29.81 25.62 9.40
N ASP A 412 30.65 25.73 8.36
CA ASP A 412 30.40 26.63 7.23
C ASP A 412 29.24 26.13 6.37
N ILE A 413 29.11 24.81 6.23
CA ILE A 413 28.03 24.17 5.49
C ILE A 413 26.67 24.45 6.15
N VAL A 414 26.59 24.26 7.47
CA VAL A 414 25.35 24.50 8.23
C VAL A 414 25.01 25.98 8.25
N LYS A 415 26.00 26.89 8.40
CA LYS A 415 25.78 28.34 8.28
C LYS A 415 25.12 28.72 6.96
N ASN A 416 25.63 28.16 5.86
CA ASN A 416 25.06 28.39 4.53
C ASN A 416 23.62 27.81 4.43
N LEU A 417 23.40 26.58 4.87
CA LEU A 417 22.09 25.91 4.82
C LEU A 417 21.01 26.76 5.49
N VAL A 418 21.30 27.29 6.68
CA VAL A 418 20.33 28.07 7.48
C VAL A 418 20.50 29.60 7.31
N ALA A 419 21.33 30.03 6.36
CA ALA A 419 21.60 31.43 5.97
C ALA A 419 22.09 32.34 7.13
N ILE A 420 22.86 31.79 8.06
CA ILE A 420 23.55 32.55 9.11
C ILE A 420 24.63 33.45 8.50
N ASP A 421 25.42 32.93 7.56
CA ASP A 421 26.39 33.68 6.77
C ASP A 421 25.80 34.93 6.10
N GLY A 422 24.65 34.79 5.47
CA GLY A 422 23.91 35.91 4.90
C GLY A 422 23.43 36.93 5.96
N SER A 423 23.12 36.47 7.18
CA SER A 423 22.77 37.35 8.31
C SER A 423 24.02 38.12 8.80
N GLU A 424 25.17 37.47 8.93
CA GLU A 424 26.44 38.06 9.29
C GLU A 424 26.88 39.13 8.27
N LEU A 425 26.84 38.81 6.96
CA LEU A 425 27.17 39.76 5.88
C LEU A 425 26.26 41.00 5.86
N ARG A 426 24.96 40.84 6.12
CA ARG A 426 24.02 41.96 6.22
C ARG A 426 24.36 42.85 7.41
N SER A 427 24.77 42.27 8.54
CA SER A 427 25.13 43.00 9.73
C SER A 427 26.41 43.83 9.51
N GLU A 428 27.45 43.26 8.89
CA GLU A 428 28.67 43.94 8.55
C GLU A 428 28.43 45.18 7.67
N LYS A 429 27.56 45.02 6.65
CA LYS A 429 27.13 46.14 5.80
C LYS A 429 26.42 47.24 6.60
N LEU A 430 25.48 46.86 7.48
CA LEU A 430 24.74 47.82 8.30
C LEU A 430 25.65 48.52 9.32
N LEU A 431 26.53 47.78 9.99
CA LEU A 431 27.50 48.33 10.95
C LEU A 431 28.51 49.27 10.30
N SER A 432 28.86 49.06 9.03
CA SER A 432 29.72 49.96 8.28
C SER A 432 29.07 51.33 7.96
N LEU A 433 27.72 51.37 7.93
CA LEU A 433 26.94 52.57 7.61
C LEU A 433 26.48 53.34 8.85
N LEU A 434 26.50 52.73 10.04
CA LEU A 434 26.01 53.30 11.27
C LEU A 434 27.12 53.88 12.14
N PRO A 435 26.91 54.99 12.88
CA PRO A 435 27.90 55.51 13.81
C PRO A 435 28.23 54.48 14.89
N ARG A 436 29.52 54.32 15.23
CA ARG A 436 30.00 53.36 16.25
C ARG A 436 29.33 53.63 17.60
N ARG A 437 28.24 52.88 17.88
CA ARG A 437 27.63 52.70 19.20
C ARG A 437 27.80 51.25 19.59
N ASN A 438 27.76 50.96 20.90
CA ASN A 438 27.76 49.60 21.42
C ASN A 438 26.49 48.85 20.94
N MET A 439 26.55 48.27 19.76
CA MET A 439 25.50 47.44 19.21
C MET A 439 25.97 46.00 19.23
N GLU A 440 25.24 45.14 19.90
CA GLU A 440 25.40 43.70 19.84
C GLU A 440 24.59 43.18 18.66
N PHE A 441 25.20 42.34 17.84
CA PHE A 441 24.53 41.63 16.75
C PHE A 441 24.49 40.15 17.08
N VAL A 442 23.28 39.56 17.03
CA VAL A 442 23.05 38.13 17.13
C VAL A 442 22.62 37.64 15.75
N PRO A 443 23.41 36.79 15.11
CA PRO A 443 23.00 36.18 13.83
C PRO A 443 21.67 35.45 13.96
N ARG A 444 20.84 35.59 12.95
CA ARG A 444 19.55 34.89 12.92
C ARG A 444 19.48 33.98 11.68
N ARG A 445 19.09 32.74 11.92
CA ARG A 445 18.78 31.82 10.83
C ARG A 445 17.51 32.23 10.07
N ARG A 446 17.33 31.70 8.87
CA ARG A 446 16.07 31.80 8.12
C ARG A 446 14.98 31.00 8.84
N ASN A 447 13.73 31.47 8.75
CA ASN A 447 12.59 30.88 9.48
C ASN A 447 11.62 30.13 8.58
N ASP A 448 11.91 30.02 7.28
CA ASP A 448 11.04 29.41 6.27
C ASP A 448 11.41 27.96 5.96
N ILE A 449 12.25 27.33 6.78
CA ILE A 449 12.58 25.90 6.70
C ILE A 449 11.70 25.13 7.69
N ASP A 450 10.87 24.23 7.20
CA ASP A 450 10.06 23.33 8.05
C ASP A 450 10.85 22.10 8.45
N PHE A 451 11.71 21.58 7.57
CA PHE A 451 12.60 20.44 7.88
C PHE A 451 13.83 20.40 6.99
N ILE A 452 14.82 19.61 7.40
CA ILE A 452 16.03 19.33 6.64
C ILE A 452 15.99 17.88 6.16
N PHE A 453 16.09 17.67 4.84
CA PHE A 453 16.38 16.36 4.26
C PHE A 453 17.89 16.18 4.23
N LEU A 454 18.38 15.26 5.07
CA LEU A 454 19.80 14.96 5.24
C LEU A 454 20.12 13.60 4.62
N VAL A 455 21.08 13.57 3.71
CA VAL A 455 21.73 12.34 3.28
C VAL A 455 23.16 12.38 3.82
N ALA A 456 23.50 11.46 4.69
CA ALA A 456 24.81 11.36 5.33
C ALA A 456 25.07 9.93 5.82
N ASP A 457 26.34 9.59 5.97
CA ASP A 457 26.72 8.45 6.80
C ASP A 457 26.64 8.81 8.30
N PRO A 458 26.74 7.86 9.21
CA PRO A 458 26.65 8.12 10.66
C PRO A 458 27.71 9.09 11.16
N ASP A 459 28.94 9.05 10.63
CA ASP A 459 30.05 9.91 11.08
C ASP A 459 29.83 11.38 10.72
N ALA A 460 29.33 11.64 9.51
CA ALA A 460 28.92 12.98 9.10
C ALA A 460 27.68 13.43 9.90
N GLY A 461 26.71 12.57 10.08
CA GLY A 461 25.49 12.84 10.85
C GLY A 461 25.77 13.26 12.29
N ARG A 462 26.67 12.56 12.99
CA ARG A 462 27.13 12.86 14.36
C ARG A 462 27.80 14.23 14.49
N GLN A 463 28.32 14.79 13.41
CA GLN A 463 28.91 16.14 13.36
C GLN A 463 27.88 17.18 12.93
N ILE A 464 27.07 16.88 11.93
CA ILE A 464 26.07 17.81 11.37
C ILE A 464 24.97 18.12 12.38
N LYS A 465 24.42 17.12 13.07
CA LYS A 465 23.28 17.32 13.97
C LYS A 465 23.59 18.24 15.16
N PRO A 466 24.70 18.08 15.91
CA PRO A 466 25.08 19.04 16.95
C PRO A 466 25.42 20.42 16.37
N THR A 467 25.98 20.49 15.17
CA THR A 467 26.32 21.77 14.50
C THR A 467 25.03 22.54 14.15
N LEU A 468 23.96 21.86 13.75
CA LEU A 468 22.64 22.50 13.57
C LEU A 468 22.15 23.14 14.87
N ALA A 469 22.28 22.46 16.02
CA ALA A 469 21.90 23.00 17.32
C ALA A 469 22.76 24.25 17.66
N PHE A 470 24.06 24.20 17.42
CA PHE A 470 24.97 25.34 17.65
C PHE A 470 24.55 26.58 16.85
N TYR A 471 24.05 26.43 15.63
CA TYR A 471 23.57 27.51 14.77
C TYR A 471 22.06 27.77 14.86
N PHE A 472 21.45 27.53 16.03
CA PHE A 472 20.05 27.83 16.35
C PHE A 472 19.03 27.07 15.49
N ALA A 473 19.41 25.92 14.93
CA ALA A 473 18.55 25.08 14.10
C ALA A 473 18.14 23.77 14.79
N GLU A 474 18.32 23.67 16.10
CA GLU A 474 17.97 22.48 16.90
C GLU A 474 16.50 22.04 16.71
N ASN A 475 15.60 23.03 16.64
CA ASN A 475 14.16 22.79 16.52
C ASN A 475 13.69 22.49 15.08
N ILE A 476 14.59 22.48 14.09
CA ILE A 476 14.23 22.06 12.73
C ILE A 476 14.30 20.54 12.68
N PRO A 477 13.21 19.83 12.39
CA PRO A 477 13.22 18.39 12.20
C PRO A 477 14.21 17.98 11.09
N VAL A 478 14.94 16.90 11.33
CA VAL A 478 15.86 16.31 10.34
C VAL A 478 15.32 14.95 9.95
N TYR A 479 15.16 14.75 8.64
CA TYR A 479 14.75 13.47 8.05
C TYR A 479 15.86 12.91 7.18
N SER A 480 16.11 11.61 7.25
CA SER A 480 17.19 10.96 6.53
C SER A 480 16.76 9.62 5.91
N ILE A 481 17.53 9.16 4.95
CA ILE A 481 17.47 7.82 4.38
C ILE A 481 18.30 6.82 5.21
N PRO A 482 18.25 5.50 4.95
CA PRO A 482 18.93 4.47 5.73
C PRO A 482 20.45 4.63 5.88
N SER A 483 21.11 5.39 5.03
CA SER A 483 22.57 5.62 5.09
C SER A 483 23.03 6.17 6.45
N ILE A 484 22.14 6.84 7.21
CA ILE A 484 22.44 7.45 8.52
C ILE A 484 22.58 6.41 9.64
N TYR A 485 22.20 5.15 9.42
CA TYR A 485 22.16 4.10 10.43
C TYR A 485 22.95 2.86 10.02
N GLU A 486 23.89 2.42 10.86
CA GLU A 486 24.72 1.24 10.61
C GLU A 486 24.05 -0.07 11.01
N GLY A 487 22.92 -0.04 11.72
CA GLY A 487 22.27 -1.24 12.24
C GLY A 487 22.97 -1.82 13.48
N THR A 488 23.86 -1.07 14.13
CA THR A 488 24.55 -1.50 15.33
C THR A 488 24.00 -0.80 16.57
N TYR A 489 23.81 -1.56 17.64
CA TYR A 489 23.44 -0.99 18.93
C TYR A 489 24.66 -0.32 19.57
N ASN A 490 24.76 1.00 19.41
CA ASN A 490 25.86 1.81 19.97
C ASN A 490 25.32 3.16 20.49
N PRO A 491 24.54 3.16 21.60
CA PRO A 491 23.93 4.38 22.13
C PRO A 491 24.92 5.50 22.45
N PRO A 492 26.13 5.24 23.01
CA PRO A 492 27.06 6.33 23.29
C PRO A 492 27.45 7.15 22.08
N ASP A 493 27.80 6.48 20.97
CA ASP A 493 28.23 7.17 19.74
C ASP A 493 27.05 7.76 18.98
N ASN A 494 25.89 7.09 19.00
CA ASN A 494 24.70 7.53 18.29
C ASN A 494 23.92 8.65 19.00
N LYS A 495 24.33 9.05 20.22
CA LYS A 495 23.65 10.13 20.95
C LYS A 495 23.69 11.47 20.18
N ASP A 496 24.74 11.71 19.41
CA ASP A 496 24.84 12.91 18.56
C ASP A 496 23.87 12.88 17.35
N LEU A 497 23.21 11.75 17.08
CA LEU A 497 22.16 11.62 16.06
C LEU A 497 20.75 11.86 16.63
N ASP A 498 20.60 12.07 17.93
CA ASP A 498 19.29 12.21 18.58
C ASP A 498 18.40 13.24 17.90
N GLY A 499 17.14 12.85 17.69
CA GLY A 499 16.14 13.66 17.02
C GLY A 499 16.15 13.55 15.49
N ILE A 500 17.11 12.85 14.86
CA ILE A 500 17.03 12.52 13.43
C ILE A 500 15.98 11.44 13.26
N THR A 501 15.01 11.69 12.38
CA THR A 501 14.03 10.72 11.92
C THR A 501 14.50 10.12 10.60
N PHE A 502 14.45 8.81 10.45
CA PHE A 502 14.87 8.14 9.23
C PHE A 502 13.99 6.94 8.92
N VAL A 503 14.13 6.42 7.72
CA VAL A 503 13.43 5.20 7.30
C VAL A 503 14.44 4.07 7.11
N ASP A 504 14.03 2.83 7.42
CA ASP A 504 14.86 1.66 7.14
C ASP A 504 14.00 0.39 7.02
N SER A 505 14.63 -0.71 6.65
CA SER A 505 13.99 -2.01 6.55
C SER A 505 13.61 -2.57 7.94
N PRO A 506 12.54 -3.38 8.03
CA PRO A 506 12.20 -4.10 9.27
C PRO A 506 13.35 -4.94 9.80
N TRP A 507 14.16 -5.53 8.91
CA TRP A 507 15.37 -6.28 9.28
C TRP A 507 16.34 -5.49 10.15
N MET A 508 16.48 -4.19 9.88
CA MET A 508 17.37 -3.31 10.62
C MET A 508 16.72 -2.75 11.88
N LEU A 509 15.43 -2.47 11.86
CA LEU A 509 14.72 -1.76 12.92
C LEU A 509 14.05 -2.67 13.96
N ARG A 510 13.77 -3.94 13.59
CA ARG A 510 13.10 -4.93 14.46
C ARG A 510 13.98 -6.16 14.66
N PRO A 511 15.17 -6.04 15.28
CA PRO A 511 16.00 -7.19 15.53
C PRO A 511 15.26 -8.20 16.41
N GLY A 512 15.21 -9.45 15.97
CA GLY A 512 14.50 -10.52 16.67
C GLY A 512 13.00 -10.59 16.43
N ASP A 513 12.47 -9.92 15.39
CA ASP A 513 11.10 -10.12 14.92
C ASP A 513 10.84 -11.61 14.66
N VAL A 514 9.67 -12.09 15.09
CA VAL A 514 9.29 -13.51 15.00
C VAL A 514 9.42 -14.05 13.58
N GLN A 515 9.10 -13.25 12.56
CA GLN A 515 9.19 -13.66 11.16
C GLN A 515 10.63 -13.73 10.63
N ASN A 516 11.53 -12.89 11.14
CA ASN A 516 12.90 -12.76 10.67
C ASN A 516 13.92 -13.50 11.57
N ARG A 517 13.59 -13.66 12.85
CA ARG A 517 14.49 -14.27 13.86
C ARG A 517 15.20 -15.55 13.41
N PRO A 518 14.51 -16.53 12.80
CA PRO A 518 15.20 -17.76 12.44
C PRO A 518 16.24 -17.56 11.32
N ALA A 519 16.01 -16.61 10.40
CA ALA A 519 17.01 -16.24 9.40
C ALA A 519 18.16 -15.44 10.02
N GLU A 520 17.87 -14.52 10.94
CA GLU A 520 18.87 -13.75 11.71
C GLU A 520 19.75 -14.65 12.57
N ASP A 521 19.18 -15.65 13.21
CA ASP A 521 19.93 -16.58 14.07
C ASP A 521 21.05 -17.33 13.32
N ASN A 522 20.86 -17.59 12.04
CA ASN A 522 21.88 -18.18 11.18
C ASN A 522 22.96 -17.17 10.74
N LEU A 523 22.71 -15.86 10.87
CA LEU A 523 23.56 -14.75 10.41
C LEU A 523 24.12 -13.89 11.56
N ARG A 524 24.20 -14.43 12.77
CA ARG A 524 24.49 -13.75 14.06
C ARG A 524 25.76 -12.87 14.10
N GLN A 525 26.70 -13.04 13.20
CA GLN A 525 27.96 -12.29 13.21
C GLN A 525 28.00 -11.14 12.21
N ALA A 526 26.89 -10.89 11.51
CA ALA A 526 26.85 -9.89 10.46
C ALA A 526 26.30 -8.57 11.00
N SER A 527 27.10 -7.53 10.98
CA SER A 527 26.72 -6.16 11.29
C SER A 527 27.05 -5.23 10.10
N GLY A 528 26.53 -4.01 10.11
CA GLY A 528 26.83 -3.00 9.14
C GLY A 528 25.98 -3.02 7.86
N PRO A 529 26.33 -2.24 6.82
CA PRO A 529 25.48 -1.99 5.65
C PRO A 529 25.15 -3.23 4.82
N LEU A 530 25.94 -4.30 4.90
CA LEU A 530 25.67 -5.56 4.21
C LEU A 530 24.43 -6.29 4.75
N GLN A 531 23.94 -5.91 5.92
CA GLN A 531 22.72 -6.50 6.49
C GLN A 531 21.48 -6.27 5.62
N ARG A 532 21.36 -5.10 4.99
CA ARG A 532 20.26 -4.82 4.05
C ARG A 532 20.31 -5.73 2.82
N LEU A 533 21.52 -6.06 2.35
CA LEU A 533 21.71 -7.03 1.27
C LEU A 533 21.39 -8.46 1.70
N ARG A 534 21.66 -8.83 2.96
CA ARG A 534 21.20 -10.12 3.51
C ARG A 534 19.68 -10.19 3.58
N ALA A 535 19.02 -9.12 4.05
CA ALA A 535 17.56 -9.01 4.01
C ALA A 535 16.99 -9.17 2.60
N MET A 536 17.65 -8.57 1.60
CA MET A 536 17.30 -8.74 0.20
C MET A 536 17.44 -10.20 -0.28
N GLY A 537 18.49 -10.89 0.17
CA GLY A 537 18.66 -12.33 -0.09
C GLY A 537 17.54 -13.17 0.52
N VAL A 538 17.15 -12.88 1.76
CA VAL A 538 16.01 -13.54 2.44
C VAL A 538 14.73 -13.33 1.64
N ASP A 539 14.44 -12.10 1.24
CA ASP A 539 13.21 -11.79 0.52
C ASP A 539 13.22 -12.33 -0.92
N SER A 540 14.38 -12.41 -1.57
CA SER A 540 14.46 -13.02 -2.90
C SER A 540 14.09 -14.52 -2.86
N PHE A 541 14.41 -15.22 -1.76
CA PHE A 541 13.92 -16.57 -1.54
C PHE A 541 12.43 -16.59 -1.26
N ARG A 542 11.90 -15.70 -0.41
CA ARG A 542 10.47 -15.65 -0.06
C ARG A 542 9.57 -15.26 -1.24
N LEU A 543 10.09 -14.48 -2.18
CA LEU A 543 9.37 -14.05 -3.39
C LEU A 543 9.29 -15.16 -4.44
N HIS A 544 10.24 -16.14 -4.48
CA HIS A 544 10.32 -17.11 -5.57
C HIS A 544 9.02 -17.85 -5.87
N PRO A 545 8.20 -18.29 -4.90
CA PRO A 545 6.97 -19.02 -5.20
C PRO A 545 5.78 -18.08 -5.49
N ARG A 546 5.96 -16.76 -5.31
CA ARG A 546 4.87 -15.77 -5.35
C ARG A 546 4.87 -14.85 -6.55
N LEU A 547 5.88 -14.92 -7.42
CA LEU A 547 6.03 -14.01 -8.56
C LEU A 547 4.77 -13.95 -9.43
N GLN A 548 4.18 -15.12 -9.71
CA GLN A 548 2.95 -15.21 -10.51
C GLN A 548 1.71 -14.69 -9.76
N GLN A 549 1.68 -14.77 -8.42
CA GLN A 549 0.61 -14.17 -7.62
C GLN A 549 0.64 -12.63 -7.71
N PHE A 550 1.83 -12.04 -7.68
CA PHE A 550 2.00 -10.60 -7.88
C PHE A 550 1.59 -10.16 -9.29
N SER A 551 2.05 -10.88 -10.33
CA SER A 551 1.70 -10.55 -11.72
C SER A 551 0.20 -10.65 -12.01
N SER A 552 -0.49 -11.61 -11.40
CA SER A 552 -1.95 -11.78 -11.56
C SER A 552 -2.78 -10.84 -10.69
N GLY A 553 -2.16 -10.07 -9.79
CA GLY A 553 -2.85 -9.21 -8.83
C GLY A 553 -3.55 -9.96 -7.68
N ASN A 554 -3.30 -11.27 -7.53
CA ASN A 554 -3.90 -12.09 -6.46
C ASN A 554 -3.38 -11.70 -5.06
N ILE A 555 -2.17 -11.14 -5.00
CA ILE A 555 -1.64 -10.45 -3.82
C ILE A 555 -1.16 -9.07 -4.23
N THR A 556 -1.37 -8.10 -3.35
CA THR A 556 -0.97 -6.70 -3.59
C THR A 556 0.33 -6.36 -2.88
N SER A 557 0.66 -7.05 -1.80
CA SER A 557 1.89 -6.84 -1.03
C SER A 557 2.27 -8.05 -0.20
N LEU A 558 3.54 -8.11 0.21
CA LEU A 558 4.13 -9.10 1.11
C LEU A 558 4.96 -8.38 2.17
N ARG A 559 4.83 -8.76 3.43
CA ARG A 559 5.71 -8.26 4.51
C ARG A 559 7.05 -8.98 4.43
N GLY A 560 8.05 -8.29 3.93
CA GLY A 560 9.41 -8.81 3.77
C GLY A 560 10.37 -8.32 4.84
N ALA A 561 11.58 -8.86 4.80
CA ALA A 561 12.71 -8.41 5.61
C ALA A 561 13.18 -7.01 5.18
N THR A 562 13.03 -6.67 3.90
CA THR A 562 13.43 -5.37 3.32
C THR A 562 12.35 -4.28 3.42
N GLY A 563 11.12 -4.62 3.79
CA GLY A 563 9.98 -3.72 3.84
C GLY A 563 8.68 -4.42 3.42
N LYS A 564 7.58 -3.67 3.36
CA LYS A 564 6.36 -4.16 2.71
C LYS A 564 6.56 -4.07 1.20
N ILE A 565 6.63 -5.23 0.55
CA ILE A 565 6.97 -5.37 -0.87
C ILE A 565 5.69 -5.37 -1.68
N SER A 566 5.63 -4.56 -2.73
CA SER A 566 4.55 -4.51 -3.72
C SER A 566 5.13 -4.45 -5.13
N ILE A 567 4.33 -4.72 -6.15
CA ILE A 567 4.76 -4.69 -7.55
C ILE A 567 3.93 -3.68 -8.35
N ASN A 568 4.55 -3.05 -9.34
CA ASN A 568 3.84 -2.20 -10.29
C ASN A 568 3.56 -2.95 -11.61
N GLU A 569 2.86 -2.28 -12.53
CA GLU A 569 2.48 -2.82 -13.84
C GLU A 569 3.69 -3.19 -14.74
N ASN A 570 4.88 -2.63 -14.45
CA ASN A 570 6.12 -2.92 -15.18
C ASN A 570 6.93 -4.06 -14.55
N GLN A 571 6.36 -4.82 -13.64
CA GLN A 571 7.01 -5.91 -12.89
C GLN A 571 8.22 -5.44 -12.06
N VAL A 572 8.18 -4.23 -11.59
CA VAL A 572 9.17 -3.64 -10.67
C VAL A 572 8.61 -3.70 -9.26
N PHE A 573 9.34 -4.34 -8.37
CA PHE A 573 9.04 -4.37 -6.95
C PHE A 573 9.46 -3.09 -6.28
N HIS A 574 8.60 -2.56 -5.42
CA HIS A 574 8.80 -1.42 -4.56
C HIS A 574 8.72 -1.83 -3.09
N ARG A 575 9.41 -1.11 -2.23
CA ARG A 575 9.46 -1.40 -0.80
C ARG A 575 8.94 -0.20 -0.01
N GLN A 576 7.97 -0.43 0.84
CA GLN A 576 7.58 0.53 1.85
C GLN A 576 8.37 0.24 3.12
N LEU A 577 9.14 1.22 3.58
CA LEU A 577 10.04 1.13 4.73
C LEU A 577 9.34 1.53 6.02
N GLU A 578 9.94 1.19 7.15
CA GLU A 578 9.49 1.62 8.47
C GLU A 578 10.23 2.90 8.89
N ALA A 579 9.56 3.73 9.70
CA ALA A 579 10.15 4.95 10.22
C ALA A 579 10.70 4.74 11.63
N ALA A 580 11.87 5.32 11.90
CA ALA A 580 12.48 5.35 13.23
C ALA A 580 13.03 6.74 13.55
N ARG A 581 13.26 6.99 14.83
CA ARG A 581 13.94 8.19 15.33
C ARG A 581 15.00 7.80 16.33
N PHE A 582 16.13 8.47 16.30
CA PHE A 582 17.13 8.33 17.36
C PHE A 582 16.63 9.02 18.63
N VAL A 583 16.57 8.25 19.72
CA VAL A 583 16.21 8.68 21.08
C VAL A 583 17.22 8.05 22.04
N ASP A 584 17.96 8.86 22.77
CA ASP A 584 19.06 8.44 23.66
C ASP A 584 20.08 7.52 22.94
N GLY A 585 20.38 7.80 21.66
CA GLY A 585 21.29 7.03 20.83
C GLY A 585 20.73 5.71 20.30
N ILE A 586 19.45 5.43 20.51
CA ILE A 586 18.77 4.21 20.06
C ILE A 586 17.80 4.52 18.93
N ALA A 587 17.87 3.74 17.87
CA ALA A 587 16.86 3.79 16.80
C ALA A 587 15.53 3.23 17.33
N THR A 588 14.57 4.12 17.57
CA THR A 588 13.26 3.82 18.13
C THR A 588 12.20 3.94 17.04
N LEU A 589 11.41 2.89 16.85
CA LEU A 589 10.33 2.88 15.86
C LEU A 589 9.31 3.98 16.14
N ILE A 590 8.81 4.58 15.06
CA ILE A 590 7.66 5.48 15.09
C ILE A 590 6.45 4.65 14.67
N GLU A 591 5.55 4.36 15.60
CA GLU A 591 4.28 3.72 15.32
C GLU A 591 3.36 4.71 14.57
N LYS A 592 2.79 4.26 13.44
CA LYS A 592 1.82 5.02 12.65
C LYS A 592 0.41 4.86 13.17
#